data_371089c025a80d61e886e8b60e1ee8eb
#
_entry.id   371089c025a80d61e886e8b60e1ee8eb
#
_cell.length_a   1.000
_cell.length_b   1.000
_cell.length_c   1.000
_cell.angle_alpha   90.00
_cell.angle_beta   90.00
_cell.angle_gamma   90.00
#
_symmetry.space_group_name_H-M   'P 1'
#
loop_
_entity.id
_entity.type
_entity.pdbx_description
1 polymer ?
#
loop_
_entity_poly.entity_id
_entity_poly.type
_entity_poly.pdbx_seq_one_letter_code
_entity_poly.pdbx_strand_id
1 'polypeptide(L)'
;MKIEGGMGAVVTGGASGLGRASAEALAAAGAKVAVFDLNEETGEAVAAATGGIFCKVDVTSEEQVVAGFEKARAAHGQERVLVHCAQISRGGKTVSYDKATGSYKRFPTEDYIFSAQGILIASYRLASLAALGMASLEPLEDGERG
;
A
#
# COMPACT_ATOMS: atom_id res chain seq x y z
N MET A 1 6.04 18.84 -4.25
CA MET A 1 5.14 18.46 -5.38
C MET A 1 3.70 18.92 -5.12
N LYS A 2 3.04 19.50 -6.10
CA LYS A 2 1.61 19.82 -6.06
C LYS A 2 0.85 18.72 -6.79
N ILE A 3 -0.23 18.21 -6.21
CA ILE A 3 -1.07 17.23 -6.92
C ILE A 3 -1.78 17.95 -8.07
N GLU A 4 -1.56 17.48 -9.28
CA GLU A 4 -2.18 18.02 -10.49
C GLU A 4 -3.15 17.01 -11.10
N GLY A 5 -4.13 17.53 -11.83
CA GLY A 5 -5.15 16.70 -12.46
C GLY A 5 -4.55 15.66 -13.41
N GLY A 6 -4.95 14.41 -13.22
CA GLY A 6 -4.49 13.28 -14.05
C GLY A 6 -3.23 12.55 -13.57
N MET A 7 -2.55 13.01 -12.51
CA MET A 7 -1.43 12.27 -11.93
C MET A 7 -1.87 10.90 -11.42
N GLY A 8 -1.13 9.84 -11.77
CA GLY A 8 -1.33 8.51 -11.20
C GLY A 8 -0.91 8.45 -9.73
N ALA A 9 -1.74 7.85 -8.91
CA ALA A 9 -1.48 7.61 -7.48
C ALA A 9 -1.83 6.16 -7.12
N VAL A 10 -0.99 5.54 -6.31
CA VAL A 10 -1.24 4.21 -5.74
C VAL A 10 -1.43 4.34 -4.23
N VAL A 11 -2.52 3.77 -3.70
CA VAL A 11 -2.81 3.75 -2.27
C VAL A 11 -2.98 2.31 -1.82
N THR A 12 -2.07 1.81 -0.98
CA THR A 12 -2.19 0.47 -0.40
C THR A 12 -2.96 0.50 0.92
N GLY A 13 -3.71 -0.55 1.22
CA GLY A 13 -4.67 -0.53 2.32
C GLY A 13 -5.81 0.46 2.06
N GLY A 14 -6.08 0.73 0.77
CA GLY A 14 -6.99 1.78 0.34
C GLY A 14 -8.47 1.47 0.49
N ALA A 15 -8.83 0.23 0.86
CA ALA A 15 -10.23 -0.16 1.05
C ALA A 15 -10.85 0.36 2.36
N SER A 16 -10.04 0.81 3.33
CA SER A 16 -10.53 1.23 4.65
C SER A 16 -9.63 2.26 5.33
N GLY A 17 -10.14 2.83 6.43
CA GLY A 17 -9.38 3.67 7.37
C GLY A 17 -8.59 4.80 6.71
N LEU A 18 -7.32 4.92 7.08
CA LEU A 18 -6.42 5.97 6.58
C LEU A 18 -6.18 5.85 5.07
N GLY A 19 -6.04 4.62 4.56
CA GLY A 19 -5.84 4.39 3.13
C GLY A 19 -7.02 4.88 2.30
N ARG A 20 -8.24 4.54 2.72
CA ARG A 20 -9.47 5.05 2.07
C ARG A 20 -9.53 6.57 2.09
N ALA A 21 -9.32 7.18 3.25
CA ALA A 21 -9.33 8.64 3.36
C ALA A 21 -8.27 9.31 2.48
N SER A 22 -7.08 8.70 2.36
CA SER A 22 -6.01 9.15 1.46
C SER A 22 -6.42 9.02 -0.01
N ALA A 23 -7.03 7.91 -0.40
CA ALA A 23 -7.52 7.68 -1.75
C ALA A 23 -8.59 8.72 -2.15
N GLU A 24 -9.56 8.97 -1.26
CA GLU A 24 -10.60 9.98 -1.47
C GLU A 24 -10.01 11.39 -1.56
N ALA A 25 -9.05 11.75 -0.72
CA ALA A 25 -8.38 13.06 -0.74
C ALA A 25 -7.56 13.28 -2.02
N LEU A 26 -6.81 12.26 -2.47
CA LEU A 26 -6.04 12.32 -3.71
C LEU A 26 -6.96 12.45 -4.93
N ALA A 27 -8.05 11.69 -4.97
CA ALA A 27 -9.04 11.80 -6.04
C ALA A 27 -9.71 13.18 -6.07
N ALA A 28 -10.07 13.74 -4.91
CA ALA A 28 -10.60 15.09 -4.79
C ALA A 28 -9.62 16.17 -5.27
N ALA A 29 -8.30 15.93 -5.14
CA ALA A 29 -7.25 16.77 -5.69
C ALA A 29 -7.00 16.57 -7.20
N GLY A 30 -7.71 15.62 -7.84
CA GLY A 30 -7.64 15.36 -9.28
C GLY A 30 -6.71 14.22 -9.68
N ALA A 31 -6.11 13.48 -8.73
CA ALA A 31 -5.29 12.32 -9.04
C ALA A 31 -6.14 11.14 -9.52
N LYS A 32 -5.56 10.31 -10.38
CA LYS A 32 -6.12 9.01 -10.79
C LYS A 32 -5.64 7.94 -9.82
N VAL A 33 -6.53 7.44 -8.98
CA VAL A 33 -6.17 6.57 -7.86
C VAL A 33 -6.31 5.09 -8.22
N ALA A 34 -5.26 4.31 -7.95
CA ALA A 34 -5.33 2.86 -7.91
C ALA A 34 -5.33 2.40 -6.43
N VAL A 35 -6.42 1.75 -6.04
CA VAL A 35 -6.63 1.21 -4.69
C VAL A 35 -6.09 -0.20 -4.62
N PHE A 36 -5.05 -0.43 -3.79
CA PHE A 36 -4.49 -1.75 -3.54
C PHE A 36 -4.98 -2.26 -2.18
N ASP A 37 -5.66 -3.39 -2.16
CA ASP A 37 -6.14 -4.01 -0.92
C ASP A 37 -6.39 -5.51 -1.12
N LEU A 38 -6.54 -6.25 -0.03
CA LEU A 38 -6.99 -7.64 -0.05
C LEU A 38 -8.52 -7.75 -0.13
N ASN A 39 -9.22 -6.76 0.43
CA ASN A 39 -10.69 -6.76 0.46
C ASN A 39 -11.25 -6.22 -0.85
N GLU A 40 -11.74 -7.13 -1.68
CA GLU A 40 -12.24 -6.85 -3.01
C GLU A 40 -13.54 -6.02 -2.98
N GLU A 41 -14.50 -6.39 -2.12
CA GLU A 41 -15.79 -5.72 -2.03
C GLU A 41 -15.65 -4.24 -1.65
N THR A 42 -14.94 -3.95 -0.55
CA THR A 42 -14.74 -2.57 -0.10
C THR A 42 -13.74 -1.81 -0.98
N GLY A 43 -12.75 -2.49 -1.54
CA GLY A 43 -11.77 -1.90 -2.45
C GLY A 43 -12.40 -1.43 -3.76
N GLU A 44 -13.26 -2.23 -4.36
CA GLU A 44 -14.02 -1.85 -5.56
C GLU A 44 -15.00 -0.70 -5.28
N ALA A 45 -15.66 -0.71 -4.12
CA ALA A 45 -16.53 0.39 -3.74
C ALA A 45 -15.77 1.72 -3.60
N VAL A 46 -14.56 1.71 -3.01
CA VAL A 46 -13.69 2.92 -2.92
C VAL A 46 -13.20 3.32 -4.31
N ALA A 47 -12.77 2.39 -5.13
CA ALA A 47 -12.33 2.66 -6.50
C ALA A 47 -13.46 3.33 -7.33
N ALA A 48 -14.68 2.81 -7.24
CA ALA A 48 -15.85 3.40 -7.89
C ALA A 48 -16.15 4.81 -7.38
N ALA A 49 -16.09 5.03 -6.06
CA ALA A 49 -16.34 6.33 -5.44
C ALA A 49 -15.30 7.40 -5.82
N THR A 50 -14.05 6.97 -6.07
CA THR A 50 -12.93 7.85 -6.45
C THR A 50 -12.76 8.00 -7.97
N GLY A 51 -13.54 7.28 -8.77
CA GLY A 51 -13.35 7.20 -10.22
C GLY A 51 -12.04 6.55 -10.63
N GLY A 52 -11.46 5.74 -9.73
CA GLY A 52 -10.20 5.04 -9.89
C GLY A 52 -10.36 3.58 -10.26
N ILE A 53 -9.34 2.77 -9.96
CA ILE A 53 -9.38 1.32 -10.16
C ILE A 53 -9.03 0.58 -8.87
N PHE A 54 -9.51 -0.65 -8.76
CA PHE A 54 -9.12 -1.59 -7.72
C PHE A 54 -8.12 -2.62 -8.24
N CYS A 55 -7.11 -2.93 -7.44
CA CYS A 55 -6.17 -4.02 -7.64
C CYS A 55 -6.12 -4.86 -6.37
N LYS A 56 -6.45 -6.15 -6.47
CA LYS A 56 -6.29 -7.07 -5.35
C LYS A 56 -4.82 -7.40 -5.17
N VAL A 57 -4.23 -6.90 -4.09
CA VAL A 57 -2.79 -6.98 -3.83
C VAL A 57 -2.53 -7.36 -2.39
N ASP A 58 -1.83 -8.48 -2.20
CA ASP A 58 -1.15 -8.80 -0.95
C ASP A 58 0.25 -8.16 -0.97
N VAL A 59 0.48 -7.18 -0.12
CA VAL A 59 1.76 -6.46 -0.05
C VAL A 59 2.94 -7.34 0.40
N THR A 60 2.67 -8.52 0.95
CA THR A 60 3.69 -9.53 1.30
C THR A 60 4.13 -10.35 0.10
N SER A 61 3.37 -10.35 -1.00
CA SER A 61 3.69 -11.04 -2.25
C SER A 61 4.29 -10.05 -3.26
N GLU A 62 5.55 -10.25 -3.61
CA GLU A 62 6.22 -9.42 -4.63
C GLU A 62 5.55 -9.52 -6.00
N GLU A 63 5.14 -10.72 -6.39
CA GLU A 63 4.45 -10.98 -7.65
C GLU A 63 3.14 -10.17 -7.75
N GLN A 64 2.32 -10.20 -6.69
CA GLN A 64 1.07 -9.44 -6.69
C GLN A 64 1.29 -7.93 -6.65
N VAL A 65 2.33 -7.45 -5.95
CA VAL A 65 2.68 -6.04 -5.93
C VAL A 65 3.11 -5.58 -7.32
N VAL A 66 3.99 -6.32 -8.00
CA VAL A 66 4.41 -6.01 -9.38
C VAL A 66 3.22 -5.97 -10.32
N ALA A 67 2.39 -7.02 -10.32
CA ALA A 67 1.18 -7.08 -11.15
C ALA A 67 0.19 -5.95 -10.86
N GLY A 68 0.06 -5.55 -9.58
CA GLY A 68 -0.73 -4.39 -9.17
C GLY A 68 -0.24 -3.08 -9.77
N PHE A 69 1.07 -2.82 -9.69
CA PHE A 69 1.68 -1.64 -10.32
C PHE A 69 1.52 -1.65 -11.84
N GLU A 70 1.73 -2.79 -12.50
CA GLU A 70 1.52 -2.92 -13.95
C GLU A 70 0.08 -2.59 -14.34
N LYS A 71 -0.91 -3.13 -13.62
CA LYS A 71 -2.33 -2.82 -13.84
C LYS A 71 -2.63 -1.34 -13.61
N ALA A 72 -2.10 -0.75 -12.55
CA ALA A 72 -2.28 0.67 -12.24
C ALA A 72 -1.68 1.56 -13.33
N ARG A 73 -0.47 1.26 -13.77
CA ARG A 73 0.25 1.99 -14.84
C ARG A 73 -0.43 1.88 -16.19
N ALA A 74 -0.99 0.71 -16.51
CA ALA A 74 -1.76 0.52 -17.74
C ALA A 74 -3.02 1.40 -17.78
N ALA A 75 -3.67 1.61 -16.63
CA ALA A 75 -4.89 2.40 -16.55
C ALA A 75 -4.63 3.91 -16.40
N HIS A 76 -3.63 4.31 -15.62
CA HIS A 76 -3.44 5.70 -15.16
C HIS A 76 -2.11 6.33 -15.57
N GLY A 77 -1.23 5.57 -16.24
CA GLY A 77 0.15 5.96 -16.46
C GLY A 77 1.03 5.72 -15.23
N GLN A 78 2.31 6.04 -15.35
CA GLN A 78 3.27 5.89 -14.26
C GLN A 78 2.85 6.75 -13.06
N GLU A 79 2.73 6.12 -11.91
CA GLU A 79 2.39 6.83 -10.67
C GLU A 79 3.49 7.84 -10.29
N ARG A 80 3.06 8.96 -9.72
CA ARG A 80 3.91 9.97 -9.07
C ARG A 80 3.68 10.06 -7.58
N VAL A 81 2.66 9.34 -7.08
CA VAL A 81 2.31 9.31 -5.66
C VAL A 81 2.12 7.86 -5.22
N LEU A 82 2.79 7.50 -4.13
CA LEU A 82 2.54 6.27 -3.40
C LEU A 82 2.18 6.59 -1.96
N VAL A 83 1.00 6.16 -1.51
CA VAL A 83 0.60 6.19 -0.09
C VAL A 83 0.49 4.76 0.42
N HIS A 84 1.38 4.39 1.35
CA HIS A 84 1.42 3.05 1.89
C HIS A 84 0.76 2.99 3.27
N CYS A 85 -0.48 2.48 3.32
CA CYS A 85 -1.26 2.28 4.54
C CYS A 85 -1.52 0.80 4.86
N ALA A 86 -1.25 -0.11 3.92
CA ALA A 86 -1.43 -1.54 4.16
C ALA A 86 -0.40 -2.03 5.19
N GLN A 87 -0.89 -2.62 6.26
CA GLN A 87 -0.05 -3.26 7.28
C GLN A 87 -0.69 -4.56 7.73
N ILE A 88 0.12 -5.58 7.90
CA ILE A 88 -0.29 -6.84 8.51
C ILE A 88 0.75 -7.23 9.55
N SER A 89 0.30 -7.49 10.77
CA SER A 89 1.20 -7.86 11.86
C SER A 89 0.52 -8.76 12.89
N ARG A 90 1.34 -9.51 13.59
CA ARG A 90 0.97 -10.24 14.79
C ARG A 90 1.68 -9.60 15.98
N GLY A 91 0.91 -9.19 16.96
CA GLY A 91 1.43 -8.54 18.17
C GLY A 91 1.47 -9.50 19.36
N GLY A 92 2.40 -9.27 20.27
CA GLY A 92 2.49 -10.03 21.51
C GLY A 92 3.57 -9.49 22.45
N LYS A 93 3.52 -9.97 23.70
CA LYS A 93 4.59 -9.67 24.66
C LYS A 93 5.80 -10.53 24.34
N THR A 94 7.00 -9.97 24.43
CA THR A 94 8.27 -10.71 24.24
C THR A 94 8.32 -11.98 25.10
N VAL A 95 7.85 -11.85 26.35
CA VAL A 95 7.64 -12.99 27.26
C VAL A 95 6.28 -12.83 27.93
N SER A 96 5.50 -13.90 27.99
CA SER A 96 4.22 -13.95 28.66
C SER A 96 4.10 -15.21 29.53
N TYR A 97 3.37 -15.10 30.64
CA TYR A 97 3.05 -16.24 31.48
C TYR A 97 1.75 -16.87 31.00
N ASP A 98 1.80 -18.16 30.73
CA ASP A 98 0.65 -18.96 30.33
C ASP A 98 0.04 -19.60 31.58
N LYS A 99 -1.14 -19.11 31.97
CA LYS A 99 -1.84 -19.59 33.15
C LYS A 99 -2.34 -21.03 33.01
N ALA A 100 -2.59 -21.50 31.79
CA ALA A 100 -3.10 -22.84 31.55
C ALA A 100 -2.01 -23.91 31.73
N THR A 101 -0.77 -23.58 31.34
CA THR A 101 0.37 -24.49 31.46
C THR A 101 1.27 -24.21 32.67
N GLY A 102 1.08 -23.09 33.36
CA GLY A 102 1.92 -22.65 34.48
C GLY A 102 3.35 -22.29 34.07
N SER A 103 3.58 -21.92 32.81
CA SER A 103 4.93 -21.70 32.28
C SER A 103 5.05 -20.36 31.56
N TYR A 104 6.29 -19.88 31.41
CA TYR A 104 6.59 -18.73 30.56
C TYR A 104 6.78 -19.17 29.11
N LYS A 105 6.27 -18.37 28.20
CA LYS A 105 6.47 -18.51 26.75
C LYS A 105 7.00 -17.24 26.14
N ARG A 106 7.89 -17.35 25.17
CA ARG A 106 8.36 -16.25 24.37
C ARG A 106 7.40 -15.97 23.20
N PHE A 107 7.46 -14.77 22.65
CA PHE A 107 6.79 -14.47 21.39
C PHE A 107 7.40 -15.33 20.27
N PRO A 108 6.58 -16.02 19.45
CA PRO A 108 7.09 -16.89 18.40
C PRO A 108 7.89 -16.10 17.35
N THR A 109 9.03 -16.66 16.94
CA THR A 109 9.86 -16.04 15.90
C THR A 109 9.11 -15.94 14.55
N GLU A 110 8.27 -16.92 14.26
CA GLU A 110 7.45 -16.98 13.06
C GLU A 110 6.47 -15.78 12.99
N ASP A 111 5.87 -15.41 14.12
CA ASP A 111 4.98 -14.26 14.21
C ASP A 111 5.75 -12.93 14.07
N TYR A 112 6.99 -12.89 14.56
CA TYR A 112 7.88 -11.75 14.34
C TYR A 112 8.27 -11.60 12.85
N ILE A 113 8.67 -12.72 12.22
CA ILE A 113 9.01 -12.75 10.79
C ILE A 113 7.81 -12.33 9.94
N PHE A 114 6.62 -12.85 10.24
CA PHE A 114 5.39 -12.45 9.57
C PHE A 114 5.13 -10.95 9.67
N SER A 115 5.32 -10.36 10.85
CA SER A 115 5.15 -8.93 11.07
C SER A 115 6.23 -8.11 10.35
N ALA A 116 7.47 -8.58 10.32
CA ALA A 116 8.55 -7.93 9.59
C ALA A 116 8.28 -7.94 8.07
N GLN A 117 7.74 -9.01 7.53
CA GLN A 117 7.34 -9.11 6.13
C GLN A 117 6.19 -8.14 5.79
N GLY A 118 5.17 -8.08 6.66
CA GLY A 118 3.98 -7.26 6.44
C GLY A 118 4.16 -5.77 6.69
N ILE A 119 5.21 -5.37 7.41
CA ILE A 119 5.49 -3.97 7.72
C ILE A 119 6.77 -3.51 7.02
N LEU A 120 7.92 -4.07 7.37
CA LEU A 120 9.23 -3.55 6.94
C LEU A 120 9.53 -3.89 5.48
N ILE A 121 9.43 -5.18 5.13
CA ILE A 121 9.77 -5.65 3.78
C ILE A 121 8.74 -5.17 2.76
N ALA A 122 7.46 -5.17 3.11
CA ALA A 122 6.40 -4.63 2.26
C ALA A 122 6.61 -3.15 1.97
N SER A 123 6.95 -2.35 2.97
CA SER A 123 7.23 -0.92 2.78
C SER A 123 8.42 -0.68 1.83
N TYR A 124 9.51 -1.42 2.01
CA TYR A 124 10.67 -1.34 1.11
C TYR A 124 10.31 -1.73 -0.33
N ARG A 125 9.61 -2.85 -0.50
CA ARG A 125 9.18 -3.36 -1.82
C ARG A 125 8.35 -2.34 -2.57
N LEU A 126 7.31 -1.80 -1.94
CA LEU A 126 6.42 -0.81 -2.55
C LEU A 126 7.15 0.49 -2.88
N ALA A 127 7.92 1.01 -1.92
CA ALA A 127 8.65 2.26 -2.10
C ALA A 127 9.72 2.15 -3.20
N SER A 128 10.48 1.04 -3.22
CA SER A 128 11.53 0.84 -4.23
C SER A 128 10.97 0.66 -5.65
N LEU A 129 9.86 -0.07 -5.82
CA LEU A 129 9.19 -0.25 -7.11
C LEU A 129 8.57 1.06 -7.63
N ALA A 130 7.92 1.83 -6.76
CA ALA A 130 7.40 3.14 -7.12
C ALA A 130 8.51 4.11 -7.48
N ALA A 131 9.55 4.23 -6.66
CA ALA A 131 10.69 5.11 -6.91
C ALA A 131 11.43 4.76 -8.21
N LEU A 132 11.59 3.46 -8.50
CA LEU A 132 12.19 3.01 -9.77
C LEU A 132 11.40 3.52 -10.98
N GLY A 133 10.08 3.44 -10.93
CA GLY A 133 9.22 3.96 -11.99
C GLY A 133 9.25 5.48 -12.07
N MET A 134 9.15 6.17 -10.93
CA MET A 134 9.21 7.64 -10.85
C MET A 134 10.53 8.20 -11.38
N ALA A 135 11.65 7.51 -11.17
CA ALA A 135 12.96 7.93 -11.64
C ALA A 135 13.05 8.10 -13.17
N SER A 136 12.20 7.39 -13.92
CA SER A 136 12.14 7.48 -15.40
C SER A 136 11.25 8.63 -15.91
N LEU A 137 10.50 9.30 -15.05
CA LEU A 137 9.62 10.40 -15.45
C LEU A 137 10.38 11.69 -15.65
N GLU A 138 9.86 12.56 -16.51
CA GLU A 138 10.34 13.94 -16.60
C GLU A 138 10.04 14.68 -15.29
N PRO A 139 10.95 15.54 -14.82
CA PRO A 139 10.71 16.37 -13.66
C PRO A 139 9.48 17.27 -13.84
N LEU A 140 8.76 17.50 -12.74
CA LEU A 140 7.74 18.54 -12.64
C LEU A 140 8.39 19.94 -12.60
N GLU A 141 7.59 21.00 -12.64
CA GLU A 141 8.07 22.41 -12.59
C GLU A 141 8.95 22.70 -11.36
N ASP A 142 8.69 22.03 -10.23
CA ASP A 142 9.47 22.12 -9.00
C ASP A 142 10.72 21.22 -8.96
N GLY A 143 10.99 20.47 -10.03
CA GLY A 143 12.11 19.55 -10.17
C GLY A 143 11.89 18.16 -9.59
N GLU A 144 10.74 17.90 -8.96
CA GLU A 144 10.39 16.58 -8.42
C GLU A 144 9.87 15.63 -9.51
N ARG A 145 10.00 14.34 -9.30
CA ARG A 145 9.51 13.29 -10.22
C ARG A 145 8.34 12.48 -9.64
N GLY A 146 8.21 12.55 -8.35
CA GLY A 146 7.18 11.88 -7.56
C GLY A 146 7.54 11.87 -6.09
#